data_d3fc8f943504bca5835b749e0da597a6
#
_entry.id   d3fc8f943504bca5835b749e0da597a6
#
_cell.length_a   1.000
_cell.length_b   1.000
_cell.length_c   1.000
_cell.angle_alpha   90.00
_cell.angle_beta   90.00
_cell.angle_gamma   90.00
#
_symmetry.space_group_name_H-M   'P 1'
#
loop_
_entity.id
_entity.type
_entity.pdbx_description
1 polymer ?
#
loop_
_entity_poly.entity_id
_entity_poly.type
_entity_poly.pdbx_seq_one_letter_code
_entity_poly.pdbx_strand_id
1 'polypeptide(L)' 'MYKYEYVTLSCEVGDWGFGSGLIYELEDYRAEIEKRAAAGWRYVGCIPTKQSANGYTKELDLTFEKEV' A
#
# COMPACT_ATOMS: atom_id res chain seq x y z
N MET A 1 -23.24 -6.07 8.43
CA MET A 1 -22.51 -4.83 8.65
C MET A 1 -21.01 -5.09 8.54
N TYR A 2 -20.24 -4.18 7.98
CA TYR A 2 -18.80 -4.37 7.80
C TYR A 2 -18.02 -3.38 8.63
N LYS A 3 -16.89 -3.86 9.11
CA LYS A 3 -15.88 -3.04 9.75
C LYS A 3 -14.73 -2.86 8.76
N TYR A 4 -14.06 -1.72 8.81
CA TYR A 4 -12.94 -1.46 7.91
C TYR A 4 -11.68 -1.17 8.71
N GLU A 5 -10.55 -1.63 8.18
CA GLU A 5 -9.24 -1.29 8.70
C GLU A 5 -8.34 -0.85 7.56
N TYR A 6 -7.41 0.01 7.90
CA TYR A 6 -6.49 0.58 6.92
C TYR A 6 -5.05 0.31 7.35
N VAL A 7 -4.25 -0.11 6.40
CA VAL A 7 -2.82 -0.34 6.63
C VAL A 7 -2.05 0.58 5.70
N THR A 8 -1.29 1.50 6.27
CA THR A 8 -0.50 2.45 5.50
C THR A 8 0.81 1.81 5.10
N LEU A 9 1.10 1.84 3.81
CA LEU A 9 2.36 1.37 3.26
C LEU A 9 3.12 2.52 2.63
N SER A 10 4.43 2.50 2.81
CA SER A 10 5.32 3.46 2.18
C SER A 10 5.80 2.91 0.85
N CYS A 11 5.89 3.80 -0.12
CA CYS A 11 6.47 3.48 -1.41
C CYS A 11 7.80 4.21 -1.52
N GLU A 12 8.88 3.47 -1.66
CA GLU A 12 10.20 4.08 -1.79
C GLU A 12 10.54 4.25 -3.25
N VAL A 13 11.00 5.45 -3.59
CA VAL A 13 11.47 5.76 -4.92
C VAL A 13 12.96 5.97 -4.81
N GLY A 14 13.73 5.05 -5.38
CA GLY A 14 15.17 5.15 -5.39
C GLY A 14 15.66 5.63 -6.73
N ASP A 15 16.63 6.53 -6.69
CA ASP A 15 17.32 6.96 -7.90
C ASP A 15 18.61 6.15 -8.00
N TRP A 16 18.71 5.35 -9.01
CA TRP A 16 19.89 4.51 -9.22
C TRP A 16 20.90 5.16 -10.15
N GLY A 17 20.82 6.46 -10.26
CA GLY A 17 21.94 7.31 -10.58
C GLY A 17 22.36 7.46 -12.01
N PHE A 18 21.89 6.70 -12.90
CA PHE A 18 22.35 6.79 -14.28
C PHE A 18 21.27 7.26 -15.24
N GLY A 19 20.39 8.07 -14.73
CA GLY A 19 19.37 8.70 -15.54
C GLY A 19 18.36 7.76 -16.15
N SER A 20 18.45 6.50 -15.85
CA SER A 20 17.58 5.54 -16.49
C SER A 20 16.29 5.33 -15.74
N GLY A 21 16.07 6.06 -14.69
CA GLY A 21 14.79 5.99 -14.04
C GLY A 21 14.88 5.76 -12.55
N LEU A 22 13.72 5.83 -11.96
CA LEU A 22 13.53 5.63 -10.55
C LEU A 22 13.11 4.20 -10.30
N ILE A 23 13.65 3.61 -9.27
CA ILE A 23 13.16 2.33 -8.79
C ILE A 23 12.10 2.61 -7.76
N TYR A 24 10.97 1.98 -7.95
CA TYR A 24 9.80 2.18 -7.13
C TYR A 24 9.54 0.91 -6.34
N GLU A 25 9.76 0.99 -5.04
CA GLU A 25 9.54 -0.14 -4.17
C GLU A 25 8.39 0.12 -3.21
N LEU A 26 7.49 -0.82 -3.17
CA LEU A 26 6.40 -0.83 -2.22
C LEU A 26 6.79 -1.75 -1.07
N GLU A 27 6.47 -1.36 0.15
CA GLU A 27 6.62 -2.26 1.30
C GLU A 27 5.86 -3.56 1.05
N ASP A 28 6.22 -4.60 1.78
CA ASP A 28 5.69 -5.94 1.56
C ASP A 28 4.18 -5.99 1.77
N TYR A 29 3.46 -5.62 0.73
CA TYR A 29 2.00 -5.61 0.76
C TYR A 29 1.41 -7.03 0.82
N ARG A 30 2.14 -8.00 0.29
CA ARG A 30 1.65 -9.38 0.26
C ARG A 30 1.57 -9.96 1.66
N ALA A 31 2.61 -9.73 2.45
CA ALA A 31 2.63 -10.19 3.84
C ALA A 31 1.50 -9.54 4.64
N GLU A 32 1.25 -8.26 4.42
CA GLU A 32 0.17 -7.56 5.09
C GLU A 32 -1.20 -8.11 4.71
N ILE A 33 -1.40 -8.38 3.43
CA ILE A 33 -2.66 -8.93 2.96
C ILE A 33 -2.89 -10.33 3.54
N GLU A 34 -1.86 -11.18 3.52
CA GLU A 34 -1.96 -12.52 4.06
C GLU A 34 -2.21 -12.54 5.56
N LYS A 35 -1.54 -11.67 6.28
CA LYS A 35 -1.71 -11.52 7.71
C LYS A 35 -3.15 -11.13 8.06
N ARG A 36 -3.70 -10.17 7.32
CA ARG A 36 -5.07 -9.72 7.55
C ARG A 36 -6.09 -10.78 7.14
N ALA A 37 -5.84 -11.49 6.04
CA ALA A 37 -6.70 -12.57 5.60
C ALA A 37 -6.78 -13.68 6.66
N ALA A 38 -5.65 -14.01 7.29
CA ALA A 38 -5.62 -15.00 8.36
C ALA A 38 -6.46 -14.57 9.56
N ALA A 39 -6.62 -13.27 9.76
CA ALA A 39 -7.46 -12.73 10.84
C ALA A 39 -8.92 -12.52 10.41
N GLY A 40 -9.28 -12.94 9.21
CA GLY A 40 -10.65 -12.85 8.72
C GLY A 40 -10.97 -11.58 7.96
N TRP A 41 -9.99 -10.76 7.65
CA TRP A 41 -10.19 -9.53 6.89
C TRP A 41 -10.06 -9.79 5.40
N ARG A 42 -10.88 -9.11 4.62
CA ARG A 42 -10.85 -9.20 3.16
C ARG A 42 -10.27 -7.93 2.58
N TYR A 43 -9.33 -8.07 1.65
CA TYR A 43 -8.77 -6.92 0.94
C TYR A 43 -9.82 -6.34 0.01
N VAL A 44 -10.02 -5.02 0.09
CA VAL A 44 -10.99 -4.30 -0.73
C VAL A 44 -10.30 -3.50 -1.84
N GLY A 45 -9.23 -2.82 -1.51
CA GLY A 45 -8.53 -1.99 -2.46
C GLY A 45 -7.50 -1.11 -1.77
N CYS A 46 -6.90 -0.22 -2.52
CA CYS A 46 -5.93 0.71 -1.95
C CYS A 46 -6.22 2.13 -2.40
N ILE A 47 -5.85 3.07 -1.56
CA ILE A 47 -6.04 4.49 -1.84
C ILE A 47 -4.69 5.20 -1.64
N PRO A 48 -4.15 5.87 -2.67
CA PRO A 48 -2.95 6.68 -2.50
C PRO A 48 -3.25 7.83 -1.55
N THR A 49 -2.46 7.97 -0.50
CA THR A 49 -2.68 9.00 0.50
C THR A 49 -1.68 10.15 0.40
N LYS A 50 -0.52 9.88 -0.18
CA LYS A 50 0.49 10.92 -0.41
C LYS A 50 1.13 10.71 -1.77
N GLN A 51 1.19 11.77 -2.53
CA GLN A 51 1.84 11.75 -3.84
C GLN A 51 2.84 12.88 -3.91
N SER A 52 3.93 12.65 -4.64
CA SER A 52 4.89 13.70 -4.88
C SER A 52 4.39 14.64 -5.97
N ALA A 53 5.06 15.78 -6.11
CA ALA A 53 4.74 16.74 -7.16
C ALA A 53 4.92 16.15 -8.56
N ASN A 54 5.72 15.12 -8.69
CA ASN A 54 5.98 14.45 -9.97
C ASN A 54 5.01 13.29 -10.24
N GLY A 55 4.01 13.11 -9.41
CA GLY A 55 3.03 12.07 -9.61
C GLY A 55 3.36 10.71 -9.02
N TYR A 56 4.44 10.59 -8.29
CA TYR A 56 4.78 9.34 -7.63
C TYR A 56 3.95 9.17 -6.37
N THR A 57 3.44 7.98 -6.16
CA THR A 57 2.76 7.65 -4.92
C THR A 57 3.80 7.38 -3.83
N LYS A 58 3.75 8.13 -2.74
CA LYS A 58 4.67 7.96 -1.62
C LYS A 58 4.10 7.08 -0.52
N GLU A 59 2.82 7.18 -0.29
CA GLU A 59 2.12 6.35 0.69
C GLU A 59 0.76 5.98 0.15
N LEU A 60 0.33 4.80 0.52
CA LEU A 60 -1.02 4.37 0.21
C LEU A 60 -1.60 3.58 1.39
N ASP A 61 -2.91 3.54 1.46
CA ASP A 61 -3.62 2.76 2.45
C ASP A 61 -4.23 1.53 1.79
N LEU A 62 -3.90 0.37 2.31
CA LEU A 62 -4.62 -0.84 1.96
C LEU A 62 -5.89 -0.89 2.80
N THR A 63 -7.01 -1.13 2.16
CA THR A 63 -8.30 -1.15 2.83
C THR A 63 -8.78 -2.60 2.96
N PHE A 64 -9.17 -2.94 4.17
CA PHE A 64 -9.69 -4.27 4.47
C PHE A 64 -11.07 -4.17 5.10
N GLU A 65 -11.91 -5.15 4.85
CA GLU A 65 -13.22 -5.23 5.48
C GLU A 65 -13.43 -6.56 6.16
N LYS A 66 -14.28 -6.55 7.17
CA LYS A 66 -14.64 -7.75 7.89
C LYS A 66 -16.11 -7.65 8.30
N GLU A 67 -16.86 -8.71 8.08
CA GLU A 67 -18.23 -8.74 8.49
C GLU A 67 -18.34 -8.95 10.00
N VAL A 68 -19.18 -8.15 10.63
CA VAL A 68 -19.40 -8.21 12.07
C VAL A 68 -20.88 -8.39 12.40
#